data_037dedb4b2b92500c9489c4571c03801
#
_entry.id   037dedb4b2b92500c9489c4571c03801
#
_cell.length_a   1.000
_cell.length_b   1.000
_cell.length_c   1.000
_cell.angle_alpha   90.00
_cell.angle_beta   90.00
_cell.angle_gamma   90.00
#
_symmetry.space_group_name_H-M   'P 1'
#
loop_
_entity.id
_entity.type
_entity.pdbx_description
1 polymer ?
#
loop_
_entity_poly.entity_id
_entity_poly.type
_entity_poly.pdbx_seq_one_letter_code
_entity_poly.pdbx_strand_id
1 'polypeptide(L)'
;GKQISGPEGLFYATKEGLEAKGAKIHMETEVEKIDFENKKVYATGKNGEKYEESYDKLILSTGSLPIDLNIPGKELENVQFVKLYQNAEEVIKKLENKDIKDIVVVGAGYIGVELAEAFQRIGKNVELIDLADSCLSGYYDKEFRDLMNKNLADNGINLNYGEKVLEIKGNGKVEEVVTDKKSYKADMVILAVGFVPNTKLGKENLELFKN
;
A
#
# COMPACT_ATOMS: atom_id res chain seq x y z
N GLY A 1 12.75 -8.07 6.73
CA GLY A 1 13.94 -8.91 6.69
C GLY A 1 15.04 -8.39 7.60
N LYS A 2 15.99 -9.24 7.97
CA LYS A 2 17.09 -8.89 8.89
C LYS A 2 18.22 -8.06 8.25
N GLN A 3 18.06 -7.62 7.00
CA GLN A 3 19.12 -6.94 6.24
C GLN A 3 19.14 -5.41 6.46
N ILE A 4 18.04 -4.83 6.93
CA ILE A 4 17.95 -3.41 7.26
C ILE A 4 17.57 -3.31 8.73
N SER A 5 18.45 -2.70 9.53
CA SER A 5 18.31 -2.63 10.99
C SER A 5 17.48 -1.42 11.46
N GLY A 6 17.09 -0.53 10.57
CA GLY A 6 16.30 0.66 10.87
C GLY A 6 15.86 1.39 9.62
N PRO A 7 14.99 2.41 9.74
CA PRO A 7 14.46 3.15 8.61
C PRO A 7 15.52 3.93 7.82
N GLU A 8 16.62 4.31 8.45
CA GLU A 8 17.70 5.09 7.83
C GLU A 8 18.30 4.41 6.61
N GLY A 9 18.36 3.06 6.62
CA GLY A 9 18.85 2.27 5.50
C GLY A 9 17.96 2.32 4.25
N LEU A 10 16.75 2.87 4.35
CA LEU A 10 15.83 3.05 3.23
C LEU A 10 16.08 4.37 2.47
N PHE A 11 16.71 5.35 3.13
CA PHE A 11 16.92 6.71 2.58
C PHE A 11 18.30 6.85 1.95
N TYR A 12 18.54 6.09 0.89
CA TYR A 12 19.85 6.09 0.18
C TYR A 12 20.04 7.26 -0.80
N ALA A 13 18.95 7.93 -1.21
CA ALA A 13 18.99 9.07 -2.11
C ALA A 13 18.58 10.34 -1.36
N THR A 14 19.55 11.06 -0.79
CA THR A 14 19.30 12.30 -0.05
C THR A 14 19.22 13.50 -1.01
N LYS A 15 18.51 14.55 -0.57
CA LYS A 15 18.41 15.81 -1.31
C LYS A 15 19.82 16.37 -1.63
N GLU A 16 20.67 16.47 -0.61
CA GLU A 16 22.04 16.99 -0.70
C GLU A 16 22.89 16.16 -1.67
N GLY A 17 22.75 14.83 -1.64
CA GLY A 17 23.48 13.92 -2.52
C GLY A 17 23.05 14.04 -3.99
N LEU A 18 21.79 14.39 -4.25
CA LEU A 18 21.28 14.63 -5.59
C LEU A 18 21.65 16.03 -6.08
N GLU A 19 21.56 17.05 -5.22
CA GLU A 19 21.96 18.42 -5.54
C GLU A 19 23.46 18.53 -5.85
N ALA A 20 24.30 17.78 -5.15
CA ALA A 20 25.75 17.68 -5.45
C ALA A 20 26.04 17.10 -6.84
N LYS A 21 25.08 16.39 -7.45
CA LYS A 21 25.13 15.89 -8.83
C LYS A 21 24.51 16.86 -9.86
N GLY A 22 24.11 18.06 -9.42
CA GLY A 22 23.53 19.11 -10.28
C GLY A 22 22.02 19.06 -10.42
N ALA A 23 21.31 18.23 -9.65
CA ALA A 23 19.85 18.23 -9.65
C ALA A 23 19.30 19.42 -8.83
N LYS A 24 18.18 20.00 -9.27
CA LYS A 24 17.39 20.96 -8.49
C LYS A 24 16.23 20.21 -7.87
N ILE A 25 16.15 20.17 -6.55
CA ILE A 25 15.19 19.35 -5.82
C ILE A 25 14.17 20.23 -5.07
N HIS A 26 12.90 20.07 -5.41
CA HIS A 26 11.79 20.67 -4.70
C HIS A 26 11.07 19.59 -3.85
N MET A 27 11.42 19.54 -2.57
CA MET A 27 10.76 18.64 -1.61
C MET A 27 9.38 19.16 -1.23
N GLU A 28 8.47 18.25 -0.82
CA GLU A 28 7.11 18.59 -0.38
C GLU A 28 6.37 19.50 -1.38
N THR A 29 6.56 19.26 -2.68
CA THR A 29 6.04 20.08 -3.76
C THR A 29 5.22 19.21 -4.71
N GLU A 30 3.93 19.53 -4.83
CA GLU A 30 2.98 18.78 -5.68
C GLU A 30 2.90 19.43 -7.06
N VAL A 31 3.10 18.63 -8.11
CA VAL A 31 2.81 19.04 -9.48
C VAL A 31 1.30 18.93 -9.73
N GLU A 32 0.69 20.07 -10.00
CA GLU A 32 -0.76 20.19 -10.20
C GLU A 32 -1.18 20.09 -11.68
N LYS A 33 -0.32 20.59 -12.56
CA LYS A 33 -0.61 20.68 -14.00
C LYS A 33 0.66 20.58 -14.84
N ILE A 34 0.53 19.98 -16.01
CA ILE A 34 1.53 20.00 -17.09
C ILE A 34 0.89 20.63 -18.33
N ASP A 35 1.55 21.63 -18.88
CA ASP A 35 1.24 22.20 -20.17
C ASP A 35 2.20 21.55 -21.20
N PHE A 36 1.67 20.54 -21.89
CA PHE A 36 2.47 19.78 -22.87
C PHE A 36 2.78 20.57 -24.13
N GLU A 37 1.92 21.54 -24.50
CA GLU A 37 2.09 22.38 -25.67
C GLU A 37 3.21 23.41 -25.46
N ASN A 38 3.18 24.09 -24.31
CA ASN A 38 4.18 25.12 -23.95
C ASN A 38 5.37 24.55 -23.16
N LYS A 39 5.38 23.23 -22.91
CA LYS A 39 6.43 22.52 -22.15
C LYS A 39 6.70 23.13 -20.79
N LYS A 40 5.64 23.30 -19.99
CA LYS A 40 5.71 23.88 -18.65
C LYS A 40 5.07 22.95 -17.61
N VAL A 41 5.65 22.97 -16.42
CA VAL A 41 5.13 22.27 -15.23
C VAL A 41 4.75 23.31 -14.18
N TYR A 42 3.56 23.17 -13.60
CA TYR A 42 3.07 24.00 -12.52
C TYR A 42 2.96 23.18 -11.25
N ALA A 43 3.56 23.69 -10.18
CA ALA A 43 3.60 22.99 -8.91
C ALA A 43 3.38 23.93 -7.73
N THR A 44 2.97 23.35 -6.59
CA THR A 44 2.73 24.08 -5.34
C THR A 44 3.50 23.41 -4.21
N GLY A 45 4.33 24.19 -3.51
CA GLY A 45 5.01 23.75 -2.31
C GLY A 45 4.07 23.67 -1.10
N LYS A 46 4.50 22.99 -0.05
CA LYS A 46 3.73 22.73 1.19
C LYS A 46 3.16 24.01 1.83
N ASN A 47 3.89 25.13 1.74
CA ASN A 47 3.45 26.40 2.33
C ASN A 47 2.73 27.31 1.31
N GLY A 48 2.39 26.77 0.14
CA GLY A 48 1.66 27.49 -0.90
C GLY A 48 2.54 28.22 -1.92
N GLU A 49 3.85 28.01 -1.91
CA GLU A 49 4.75 28.56 -2.92
C GLU A 49 4.39 28.01 -4.30
N LYS A 50 4.31 28.90 -5.29
CA LYS A 50 4.01 28.51 -6.68
C LYS A 50 5.29 28.40 -7.50
N TYR A 51 5.40 27.31 -8.24
CA TYR A 51 6.51 27.04 -9.15
C TYR A 51 6.00 26.89 -10.57
N GLU A 52 6.74 27.50 -11.50
CA GLU A 52 6.57 27.30 -12.93
C GLU A 52 7.94 26.96 -13.50
N GLU A 53 8.09 25.77 -14.06
CA GLU A 53 9.35 25.30 -14.63
C GLU A 53 9.12 24.88 -16.09
N SER A 54 10.01 25.32 -16.99
CA SER A 54 10.02 24.87 -18.38
C SER A 54 10.91 23.64 -18.54
N TYR A 55 10.64 22.82 -19.55
CA TYR A 55 11.43 21.61 -19.83
C TYR A 55 11.63 21.36 -21.31
N ASP A 56 12.75 20.76 -21.66
CA ASP A 56 13.00 20.21 -22.99
C ASP A 56 12.49 18.76 -23.08
N LYS A 57 12.72 17.98 -22.02
CA LYS A 57 12.26 16.60 -21.87
C LYS A 57 11.65 16.43 -20.48
N LEU A 58 10.53 15.73 -20.40
CA LEU A 58 9.80 15.46 -19.17
C LEU A 58 9.76 13.95 -18.88
N ILE A 59 10.08 13.58 -17.66
CA ILE A 59 9.90 12.21 -17.15
C ILE A 59 8.84 12.25 -16.08
N LEU A 60 7.78 11.44 -16.23
CA LEU A 60 6.73 11.25 -15.23
C LEU A 60 7.03 10.01 -14.41
N SER A 61 7.36 10.20 -13.15
CA SER A 61 7.65 9.15 -12.17
C SER A 61 6.71 9.26 -10.97
N THR A 62 5.41 9.35 -11.24
CA THR A 62 4.35 9.66 -10.27
C THR A 62 3.92 8.46 -9.42
N GLY A 63 4.51 7.30 -9.66
CA GLY A 63 4.29 6.09 -8.88
C GLY A 63 2.89 5.48 -9.08
N SER A 64 2.35 4.90 -8.02
CA SER A 64 1.06 4.21 -8.03
C SER A 64 0.25 4.53 -6.79
N LEU A 65 -1.06 4.36 -6.87
CA LEU A 65 -2.02 4.55 -5.79
C LEU A 65 -2.61 3.21 -5.37
N PRO A 66 -2.93 3.01 -4.08
CA PRO A 66 -3.68 1.83 -3.66
C PRO A 66 -5.00 1.74 -4.41
N ILE A 67 -5.42 0.52 -4.76
CA ILE A 67 -6.78 0.28 -5.26
C ILE A 67 -7.75 0.60 -4.12
N ASP A 68 -8.66 1.53 -4.37
CA ASP A 68 -9.75 1.84 -3.46
C ASP A 68 -10.86 0.81 -3.61
N LEU A 69 -10.98 -0.08 -2.62
CA LEU A 69 -12.17 -0.92 -2.48
C LEU A 69 -13.33 -0.01 -2.05
N ASN A 70 -14.27 0.23 -2.93
CA ASN A 70 -15.46 0.99 -2.58
C ASN A 70 -16.43 0.13 -1.74
N ILE A 71 -16.02 -0.15 -0.49
CA ILE A 71 -16.79 -0.94 0.49
C ILE A 71 -17.13 -0.07 1.70
N PRO A 72 -18.30 -0.28 2.33
CA PRO A 72 -18.67 0.39 3.58
C PRO A 72 -17.66 0.11 4.69
N GLY A 73 -17.36 1.12 5.50
CA GLY A 73 -16.50 1.01 6.67
C GLY A 73 -15.00 1.11 6.41
N LYS A 74 -14.56 1.33 5.18
CA LYS A 74 -13.13 1.52 4.87
C LYS A 74 -12.50 2.73 5.55
N GLU A 75 -13.30 3.69 6.00
CA GLU A 75 -12.89 4.90 6.71
C GLU A 75 -12.83 4.75 8.23
N LEU A 76 -13.20 3.58 8.76
CA LEU A 76 -13.13 3.33 10.21
C LEU A 76 -11.69 3.40 10.71
N GLU A 77 -11.52 3.83 11.95
CA GLU A 77 -10.21 3.80 12.61
C GLU A 77 -9.63 2.38 12.58
N ASN A 78 -8.32 2.26 12.38
CA ASN A 78 -7.57 1.01 12.21
C ASN A 78 -7.86 0.24 10.92
N VAL A 79 -8.52 0.85 9.93
CA VAL A 79 -8.54 0.36 8.55
C VAL A 79 -7.52 1.17 7.76
N GLN A 80 -6.56 0.52 7.11
CA GLN A 80 -5.47 1.25 6.41
C GLN A 80 -4.90 0.50 5.23
N PHE A 81 -4.29 1.29 4.33
CA PHE A 81 -3.37 0.81 3.30
C PHE A 81 -1.94 0.87 3.81
N VAL A 82 -1.06 0.06 3.25
CA VAL A 82 0.38 0.15 3.48
C VAL A 82 1.06 0.31 2.12
N LYS A 83 1.41 1.54 1.77
CA LYS A 83 2.07 1.89 0.51
C LYS A 83 3.29 2.76 0.74
N LEU A 84 3.15 3.79 1.55
CA LEU A 84 4.21 4.75 1.84
C LEU A 84 4.89 4.38 3.16
N TYR A 85 6.11 4.88 3.34
CA TYR A 85 6.85 4.75 4.59
C TYR A 85 6.01 5.21 5.80
N GLN A 86 5.33 6.36 5.68
CA GLN A 86 4.47 6.91 6.73
C GLN A 86 3.32 5.97 7.11
N ASN A 87 2.76 5.22 6.15
CA ASN A 87 1.73 4.22 6.47
C ASN A 87 2.31 3.09 7.33
N ALA A 88 3.52 2.65 7.03
CA ALA A 88 4.19 1.62 7.83
C ALA A 88 4.52 2.12 9.25
N GLU A 89 4.98 3.36 9.39
CA GLU A 89 5.21 3.98 10.71
C GLU A 89 3.91 4.05 11.53
N GLU A 90 2.81 4.45 10.89
CA GLU A 90 1.50 4.51 11.55
C GLU A 90 1.04 3.14 12.03
N VAL A 91 1.18 2.10 11.19
CA VAL A 91 0.87 0.71 11.59
C VAL A 91 1.72 0.28 12.77
N ILE A 92 3.05 0.50 12.72
CA ILE A 92 3.97 0.15 13.82
C ILE A 92 3.54 0.83 15.12
N LYS A 93 3.26 2.13 15.07
CA LYS A 93 2.80 2.90 16.23
C LYS A 93 1.48 2.36 16.80
N LYS A 94 0.52 2.03 15.95
CA LYS A 94 -0.75 1.45 16.39
C LYS A 94 -0.56 0.08 17.04
N LEU A 95 0.37 -0.73 16.55
CA LEU A 95 0.68 -2.06 17.09
C LEU A 95 1.33 -2.02 18.49
N GLU A 96 1.79 -0.87 18.97
CA GLU A 96 2.21 -0.67 20.36
C GLU A 96 1.02 -0.83 21.33
N ASN A 97 -0.20 -0.57 20.86
CA ASN A 97 -1.43 -0.84 21.60
C ASN A 97 -1.64 -2.36 21.73
N LYS A 98 -1.58 -2.87 22.96
CA LYS A 98 -1.74 -4.29 23.29
C LYS A 98 -3.16 -4.83 23.05
N ASP A 99 -4.16 -3.95 22.89
CA ASP A 99 -5.54 -4.34 22.59
C ASP A 99 -5.73 -4.74 21.14
N ILE A 100 -4.83 -4.33 20.24
CA ILE A 100 -4.81 -4.79 18.85
C ILE A 100 -4.22 -6.20 18.82
N LYS A 101 -5.07 -7.21 18.69
CA LYS A 101 -4.70 -8.63 18.68
C LYS A 101 -5.09 -9.32 17.38
N ASP A 102 -6.30 -9.07 16.90
CA ASP A 102 -6.88 -9.72 15.75
C ASP A 102 -6.73 -8.80 14.52
N ILE A 103 -5.92 -9.23 13.54
CA ILE A 103 -5.61 -8.46 12.33
C ILE A 103 -6.13 -9.21 11.11
N VAL A 104 -6.95 -8.53 10.32
CA VAL A 104 -7.38 -9.02 9.02
C VAL A 104 -6.56 -8.35 7.93
N VAL A 105 -5.91 -9.14 7.09
CA VAL A 105 -5.21 -8.69 5.89
C VAL A 105 -6.04 -9.08 4.67
N VAL A 106 -6.49 -8.10 3.91
CA VAL A 106 -7.28 -8.29 2.69
C VAL A 106 -6.38 -8.15 1.47
N GLY A 107 -6.23 -9.24 0.74
CA GLY A 107 -5.32 -9.38 -0.39
C GLY A 107 -4.08 -10.22 -0.05
N ALA A 108 -3.92 -11.36 -0.72
CA ALA A 108 -2.83 -12.31 -0.52
C ALA A 108 -1.75 -12.23 -1.62
N GLY A 109 -1.51 -11.02 -2.16
CA GLY A 109 -0.35 -10.71 -2.98
C GLY A 109 0.92 -10.56 -2.14
N TYR A 110 2.03 -10.10 -2.72
CA TYR A 110 3.32 -9.93 -2.02
C TYR A 110 3.21 -9.14 -0.72
N ILE A 111 2.59 -7.97 -0.78
CA ILE A 111 2.48 -7.08 0.39
C ILE A 111 1.64 -7.73 1.49
N GLY A 112 0.49 -8.32 1.12
CA GLY A 112 -0.38 -8.97 2.10
C GLY A 112 0.30 -10.14 2.79
N VAL A 113 0.98 -11.01 2.04
CA VAL A 113 1.72 -12.15 2.59
C VAL A 113 2.83 -11.70 3.54
N GLU A 114 3.66 -10.71 3.13
CA GLU A 114 4.75 -10.20 3.96
C GLU A 114 4.25 -9.53 5.24
N LEU A 115 3.15 -8.77 5.16
CA LEU A 115 2.54 -8.15 6.34
C LEU A 115 1.91 -9.18 7.27
N ALA A 116 1.21 -10.19 6.71
CA ALA A 116 0.64 -11.29 7.49
C ALA A 116 1.73 -12.03 8.30
N GLU A 117 2.85 -12.37 7.66
CA GLU A 117 4.01 -12.94 8.36
C GLU A 117 4.59 -12.00 9.42
N ALA A 118 4.72 -10.71 9.11
CA ALA A 118 5.26 -9.74 10.06
C ALA A 118 4.39 -9.62 11.31
N PHE A 119 3.07 -9.57 11.16
CA PHE A 119 2.12 -9.51 12.27
C PHE A 119 2.12 -10.80 13.10
N GLN A 120 2.14 -11.94 12.44
CA GLN A 120 2.22 -13.23 13.12
C GLN A 120 3.49 -13.33 13.97
N ARG A 121 4.66 -12.92 13.44
CA ARG A 121 5.94 -12.94 14.17
C ARG A 121 5.95 -12.11 15.45
N ILE A 122 5.10 -11.08 15.55
CA ILE A 122 4.93 -10.28 16.77
C ILE A 122 3.74 -10.73 17.62
N GLY A 123 3.22 -11.95 17.37
CA GLY A 123 2.22 -12.61 18.18
C GLY A 123 0.79 -12.13 17.97
N LYS A 124 0.47 -11.56 16.80
CA LYS A 124 -0.91 -11.22 16.43
C LYS A 124 -1.62 -12.41 15.81
N ASN A 125 -2.94 -12.51 16.02
CA ASN A 125 -3.80 -13.43 15.29
C ASN A 125 -4.05 -12.84 13.91
N VAL A 126 -3.78 -13.59 12.84
CA VAL A 126 -3.86 -13.08 11.47
C VAL A 126 -4.83 -13.90 10.63
N GLU A 127 -5.81 -13.22 10.07
CA GLU A 127 -6.69 -13.72 9.02
C GLU A 127 -6.24 -13.12 7.69
N LEU A 128 -5.80 -13.95 6.74
CA LEU A 128 -5.43 -13.53 5.39
C LEU A 128 -6.56 -13.90 4.44
N ILE A 129 -7.22 -12.90 3.86
CA ILE A 129 -8.39 -13.05 3.00
C ILE A 129 -8.03 -12.64 1.57
N ASP A 130 -8.41 -13.45 0.59
CA ASP A 130 -8.29 -13.09 -0.83
C ASP A 130 -9.47 -13.62 -1.65
N LEU A 131 -9.83 -12.89 -2.71
CA LEU A 131 -10.82 -13.33 -3.68
C LEU A 131 -10.29 -14.49 -4.54
N ALA A 132 -8.99 -14.55 -4.78
CA ALA A 132 -8.33 -15.66 -5.46
C ALA A 132 -8.36 -16.95 -4.63
N ASP A 133 -8.09 -18.08 -5.27
CA ASP A 133 -8.08 -19.42 -4.65
C ASP A 133 -6.80 -19.75 -3.86
N SER A 134 -5.83 -18.85 -3.87
CA SER A 134 -4.51 -19.05 -3.26
C SER A 134 -3.76 -17.73 -3.08
N CYS A 135 -2.77 -17.69 -2.17
CA CYS A 135 -1.82 -16.60 -2.13
C CYS A 135 -1.00 -16.54 -3.43
N LEU A 136 -0.51 -15.34 -3.76
CA LEU A 136 0.43 -15.08 -4.87
C LEU A 136 -0.06 -15.62 -6.22
N SER A 137 -1.38 -15.73 -6.41
CA SER A 137 -2.02 -16.38 -7.56
C SER A 137 -1.65 -15.75 -8.92
N GLY A 138 -1.34 -14.46 -8.95
CA GLY A 138 -0.90 -13.75 -10.15
C GLY A 138 0.62 -13.80 -10.42
N TYR A 139 1.41 -14.49 -9.59
CA TYR A 139 2.87 -14.41 -9.63
C TYR A 139 3.57 -15.75 -9.79
N TYR A 140 2.99 -16.84 -9.26
CA TYR A 140 3.64 -18.15 -9.21
C TYR A 140 2.73 -19.28 -9.67
N ASP A 141 3.35 -20.33 -10.17
CA ASP A 141 2.69 -21.59 -10.51
C ASP A 141 2.15 -22.29 -9.25
N LYS A 142 1.20 -23.18 -9.45
CA LYS A 142 0.45 -23.82 -8.36
C LYS A 142 1.36 -24.51 -7.33
N GLU A 143 2.42 -25.17 -7.77
CA GLU A 143 3.34 -25.90 -6.90
C GLU A 143 4.04 -25.00 -5.88
N PHE A 144 4.45 -23.80 -6.30
CA PHE A 144 5.07 -22.81 -5.41
C PHE A 144 4.04 -22.17 -4.49
N ARG A 145 2.82 -21.91 -5.00
CA ARG A 145 1.72 -21.38 -4.18
C ARG A 145 1.31 -22.36 -3.09
N ASP A 146 1.24 -23.67 -3.40
CA ASP A 146 0.92 -24.71 -2.43
C ASP A 146 1.99 -24.79 -1.31
N LEU A 147 3.28 -24.67 -1.67
CA LEU A 147 4.38 -24.60 -0.69
C LEU A 147 4.25 -23.36 0.21
N MET A 148 3.93 -22.21 -0.37
CA MET A 148 3.75 -20.97 0.39
C MET A 148 2.51 -21.06 1.30
N ASN A 149 1.38 -21.55 0.81
CA ASN A 149 0.17 -21.76 1.62
C ASN A 149 0.46 -22.66 2.82
N LYS A 150 1.17 -23.75 2.58
CA LYS A 150 1.58 -24.65 3.66
C LYS A 150 2.46 -23.92 4.68
N ASN A 151 3.46 -23.17 4.21
CA ASN A 151 4.35 -22.41 5.09
C ASN A 151 3.59 -21.38 5.95
N LEU A 152 2.68 -20.63 5.35
CA LEU A 152 1.86 -19.64 6.06
C LEU A 152 0.97 -20.30 7.12
N ALA A 153 0.31 -21.40 6.77
CA ALA A 153 -0.55 -22.16 7.70
C ALA A 153 0.26 -22.80 8.83
N ASP A 154 1.39 -23.43 8.54
CA ASP A 154 2.30 -24.01 9.53
C ASP A 154 2.81 -22.98 10.55
N ASN A 155 2.90 -21.70 10.13
CA ASN A 155 3.26 -20.58 11.00
C ASN A 155 2.05 -19.90 11.67
N GLY A 156 0.85 -20.46 11.57
CA GLY A 156 -0.33 -20.01 12.33
C GLY A 156 -1.09 -18.84 11.71
N ILE A 157 -0.93 -18.60 10.40
CA ILE A 157 -1.75 -17.66 9.65
C ILE A 157 -3.00 -18.39 9.12
N ASN A 158 -4.17 -17.85 9.40
CA ASN A 158 -5.43 -18.39 8.89
C ASN A 158 -5.66 -17.94 7.45
N LEU A 159 -5.77 -18.89 6.53
CA LEU A 159 -5.91 -18.64 5.10
C LEU A 159 -7.38 -18.76 4.67
N ASN A 160 -7.95 -17.69 4.13
CA ASN A 160 -9.36 -17.58 3.74
C ASN A 160 -9.45 -17.12 2.28
N TYR A 161 -9.42 -18.07 1.38
CA TYR A 161 -9.40 -17.84 -0.06
C TYR A 161 -10.77 -18.03 -0.72
N GLY A 162 -10.90 -17.41 -1.92
CA GLY A 162 -12.16 -17.39 -2.65
C GLY A 162 -13.26 -16.64 -1.90
N GLU A 163 -12.89 -15.63 -1.09
CA GLU A 163 -13.81 -14.84 -0.29
C GLU A 163 -13.76 -13.36 -0.70
N LYS A 164 -14.92 -12.80 -0.93
CA LYS A 164 -15.07 -11.39 -1.26
C LYS A 164 -15.43 -10.60 0.01
N VAL A 165 -14.60 -9.63 0.37
CA VAL A 165 -14.95 -8.67 1.42
C VAL A 165 -16.07 -7.76 0.92
N LEU A 166 -17.14 -7.65 1.69
CA LEU A 166 -18.34 -6.88 1.36
C LEU A 166 -18.43 -5.59 2.17
N GLU A 167 -18.02 -5.65 3.44
CA GLU A 167 -18.20 -4.56 4.39
C GLU A 167 -17.21 -4.69 5.55
N ILE A 168 -16.82 -3.56 6.13
CA ILE A 168 -16.09 -3.48 7.40
C ILE A 168 -17.02 -2.80 8.41
N LYS A 169 -17.21 -3.40 9.59
CA LYS A 169 -18.13 -2.90 10.62
C LYS A 169 -17.37 -2.46 11.86
N GLY A 170 -17.96 -1.51 12.56
CA GLY A 170 -17.49 -1.04 13.85
C GLY A 170 -18.15 0.27 14.27
N ASN A 171 -17.89 0.68 15.50
CA ASN A 171 -18.38 1.94 16.05
C ASN A 171 -17.20 2.91 16.22
N GLY A 172 -16.93 3.71 15.19
CA GLY A 172 -15.79 4.62 15.11
C GLY A 172 -14.47 3.93 14.74
N LYS A 173 -14.19 2.74 15.25
CA LYS A 173 -13.05 1.87 14.90
C LYS A 173 -13.55 0.54 14.37
N VAL A 174 -12.69 -0.18 13.64
CA VAL A 174 -13.06 -1.52 13.14
C VAL A 174 -13.25 -2.52 14.28
N GLU A 175 -14.25 -3.38 14.10
CA GLU A 175 -14.58 -4.50 15.01
C GLU A 175 -14.75 -5.81 14.24
N GLU A 176 -15.19 -5.74 12.98
CA GLU A 176 -15.52 -6.93 12.18
C GLU A 176 -15.28 -6.66 10.68
N VAL A 177 -14.82 -7.69 9.96
CA VAL A 177 -14.81 -7.76 8.49
C VAL A 177 -15.83 -8.79 8.04
N VAL A 178 -16.73 -8.39 7.15
CA VAL A 178 -17.78 -9.25 6.60
C VAL A 178 -17.43 -9.64 5.17
N THR A 179 -17.44 -10.93 4.89
CA THR A 179 -17.28 -11.49 3.55
C THR A 179 -18.60 -12.08 3.03
N ASP A 180 -18.57 -12.57 1.81
CA ASP A 180 -19.67 -13.33 1.21
C ASP A 180 -19.85 -14.74 1.82
N LYS A 181 -18.94 -15.18 2.71
CA LYS A 181 -19.00 -16.48 3.37
C LYS A 181 -19.24 -16.39 4.88
N LYS A 182 -18.54 -15.50 5.58
CA LYS A 182 -18.60 -15.36 7.04
C LYS A 182 -18.07 -13.99 7.50
N SER A 183 -18.06 -13.78 8.80
CA SER A 183 -17.49 -12.59 9.45
C SER A 183 -16.23 -12.94 10.23
N TYR A 184 -15.34 -11.98 10.35
CA TYR A 184 -14.07 -12.09 11.07
C TYR A 184 -13.95 -10.94 12.06
N LYS A 185 -13.65 -11.24 13.31
CA LYS A 185 -13.30 -10.23 14.30
C LYS A 185 -12.01 -9.53 13.87
N ALA A 186 -11.96 -8.20 14.01
CA ALA A 186 -10.79 -7.42 13.65
C ALA A 186 -10.61 -6.23 14.58
N ASP A 187 -9.41 -6.08 15.13
CA ASP A 187 -8.97 -4.87 15.82
C ASP A 187 -8.23 -3.93 14.85
N MET A 188 -7.72 -4.48 13.73
CA MET A 188 -7.09 -3.75 12.64
C MET A 188 -7.33 -4.47 11.30
N VAL A 189 -7.51 -3.70 10.24
CA VAL A 189 -7.61 -4.20 8.86
C VAL A 189 -6.57 -3.55 7.99
N ILE A 190 -5.85 -4.36 7.21
CA ILE A 190 -4.93 -3.89 6.18
C ILE A 190 -5.49 -4.25 4.80
N LEU A 191 -5.72 -3.23 3.96
CA LEU A 191 -6.16 -3.40 2.59
C LEU A 191 -4.94 -3.47 1.66
N ALA A 192 -4.62 -4.67 1.18
CA ALA A 192 -3.44 -4.98 0.35
C ALA A 192 -3.84 -5.54 -1.03
N VAL A 193 -4.92 -5.02 -1.62
CA VAL A 193 -5.57 -5.52 -2.84
C VAL A 193 -4.93 -5.04 -4.15
N GLY A 194 -3.74 -4.47 -4.08
CA GLY A 194 -2.97 -4.02 -5.24
C GLY A 194 -2.99 -2.51 -5.45
N PHE A 195 -2.41 -2.09 -6.58
CA PHE A 195 -2.16 -0.69 -6.92
C PHE A 195 -2.53 -0.41 -8.36
N VAL A 196 -2.87 0.85 -8.65
CA VAL A 196 -3.07 1.38 -9.99
C VAL A 196 -2.02 2.45 -10.28
N PRO A 197 -1.48 2.55 -11.51
CA PRO A 197 -0.57 3.62 -11.88
C PRO A 197 -1.19 4.99 -11.66
N ASN A 198 -0.43 5.93 -11.08
CA ASN A 198 -0.87 7.31 -10.93
C ASN A 198 -0.66 8.08 -12.24
N THR A 199 -1.61 7.99 -13.14
CA THR A 199 -1.56 8.59 -14.49
C THR A 199 -2.25 9.95 -14.58
N LYS A 200 -2.72 10.51 -13.48
CA LYS A 200 -3.57 11.72 -13.45
C LYS A 200 -3.01 12.89 -14.28
N LEU A 201 -1.71 13.14 -14.19
CA LEU A 201 -1.07 14.26 -14.87
C LEU A 201 -0.87 14.06 -16.39
N GLY A 202 -0.88 12.81 -16.86
CA GLY A 202 -0.55 12.50 -18.26
C GLY A 202 -1.68 11.88 -19.08
N LYS A 203 -2.73 11.36 -18.45
CA LYS A 203 -3.73 10.50 -19.11
C LYS A 203 -4.50 11.13 -20.29
N GLU A 204 -4.60 12.46 -20.32
CA GLU A 204 -5.31 13.18 -21.38
C GLU A 204 -4.42 13.50 -22.59
N ASN A 205 -3.09 13.47 -22.41
CA ASN A 205 -2.12 13.93 -23.41
C ASN A 205 -1.13 12.84 -23.83
N LEU A 206 -1.09 11.72 -23.13
CA LEU A 206 -0.16 10.62 -23.38
C LEU A 206 -0.91 9.33 -23.65
N GLU A 207 -0.39 8.53 -24.56
CA GLU A 207 -0.84 7.17 -24.76
C GLU A 207 -0.47 6.32 -23.53
N LEU A 208 -1.46 5.64 -22.96
CA LEU A 208 -1.27 4.80 -21.80
C LEU A 208 -1.22 3.34 -22.22
N PHE A 209 -0.18 2.64 -21.77
CA PHE A 209 -0.12 1.19 -21.90
C PHE A 209 -1.12 0.55 -20.93
N LYS A 210 -1.96 -0.33 -21.44
CA LYS A 210 -2.88 -1.14 -20.62
C LYS A 210 -2.26 -2.53 -20.43
N ASN A 211 -1.96 -2.89 -19.20
CA ASN A 211 -1.62 -4.26 -18.83
C ASN A 211 -2.89 -5.11 -18.74
#